data_9dc881a6634cb174e98ad6a074cff6d2
#
_entry.id   9dc881a6634cb174e98ad6a074cff6d2
#
_cell.length_a   1.000
_cell.length_b   1.000
_cell.length_c   1.000
_cell.angle_alpha   90.00
_cell.angle_beta   90.00
_cell.angle_gamma   90.00
#
_symmetry.space_group_name_H-M   'P 1'
#
loop_
_entity.id
_entity.type
_entity.pdbx_description
1 polymer ?
#
loop_
_entity_poly.entity_id
_entity_poly.type
_entity_poly.pdbx_seq_one_letter_code
_entity_poly.pdbx_strand_id
1 'polypeptide(L)'
;KSHLYMPDKALEEEIKAYLESAKKSKVPKDKIYQEFKKKGYPDYVIEYYLAKYFNKKSFNLEKIIVILIGIAAIAFIVYLVSSLAGSQKCTTTECFALKAENCEKAGLERVEDGSTFNYKTNNCVLTKTAAKISDLETSQVKSLLEGKSLTCTYQKNNFNMNWLNTLTLSLDKCQGPLKDGLMNLLSP
;
A
#
# COMPACT_ATOMS: atom_id res chain seq x y z
N LYS A 1 -15.96 -60.08 -7.43
CA LYS A 1 -15.74 -59.65 -6.03
C LYS A 1 -14.26 -59.38 -5.88
N SER A 2 -13.86 -58.12 -6.05
CA SER A 2 -12.50 -57.65 -5.80
C SER A 2 -12.29 -57.59 -4.27
N HIS A 3 -11.59 -58.53 -3.70
CA HIS A 3 -11.08 -58.42 -2.36
C HIS A 3 -10.06 -57.26 -2.35
N LEU A 4 -10.39 -56.13 -1.73
CA LEU A 4 -9.47 -55.10 -1.40
C LEU A 4 -8.44 -55.74 -0.40
N TYR A 5 -7.24 -55.99 -0.88
CA TYR A 5 -6.12 -56.41 -0.03
C TYR A 5 -5.73 -55.22 0.83
N MET A 6 -6.19 -55.14 2.07
CA MET A 6 -5.63 -54.26 3.08
C MET A 6 -4.38 -54.92 3.65
N PRO A 7 -3.19 -54.34 3.45
CA PRO A 7 -1.99 -54.84 4.06
C PRO A 7 -2.11 -54.74 5.59
N ASP A 8 -1.63 -55.82 6.28
CA ASP A 8 -1.50 -55.80 7.72
C ASP A 8 -0.62 -54.62 8.16
N LYS A 9 -0.92 -54.00 9.32
CA LYS A 9 -0.17 -52.82 9.82
C LYS A 9 1.35 -53.09 9.89
N ALA A 10 1.78 -54.28 10.23
CA ALA A 10 3.19 -54.66 10.26
C ALA A 10 3.85 -54.60 8.87
N LEU A 11 3.10 -55.00 7.84
CA LEU A 11 3.54 -54.96 6.45
C LEU A 11 3.60 -53.54 5.91
N GLU A 12 2.66 -52.66 6.33
CA GLU A 12 2.69 -51.23 5.97
C GLU A 12 3.94 -50.52 6.53
N GLU A 13 4.32 -50.81 7.77
CA GLU A 13 5.52 -50.28 8.40
C GLU A 13 6.83 -50.75 7.71
N GLU A 14 6.89 -52.03 7.31
CA GLU A 14 8.03 -52.58 6.58
C GLU A 14 8.18 -51.91 5.21
N ILE A 15 7.07 -51.77 4.46
CA ILE A 15 7.05 -51.05 3.17
C ILE A 15 7.49 -49.61 3.33
N LYS A 16 7.02 -48.93 4.36
CA LYS A 16 7.39 -47.55 4.67
C LYS A 16 8.88 -47.40 4.95
N ALA A 17 9.42 -48.22 5.84
CA ALA A 17 10.84 -48.19 6.19
C ALA A 17 11.74 -48.43 4.97
N TYR A 18 11.37 -49.40 4.12
CA TYR A 18 12.08 -49.65 2.87
C TYR A 18 12.03 -48.46 1.93
N LEU A 19 10.87 -47.84 1.70
CA LEU A 19 10.72 -46.70 0.81
C LEU A 19 11.46 -45.46 1.31
N GLU A 20 11.50 -45.21 2.61
CA GLU A 20 12.29 -44.13 3.21
C GLU A 20 13.81 -44.36 3.01
N SER A 21 14.27 -45.59 3.18
CA SER A 21 15.67 -45.97 2.92
C SER A 21 16.03 -45.83 1.46
N ALA A 22 15.18 -46.32 0.56
CA ALA A 22 15.34 -46.20 -0.89
C ALA A 22 15.37 -44.74 -1.36
N LYS A 23 14.56 -43.89 -0.74
CA LYS A 23 14.55 -42.46 -1.01
C LYS A 23 15.83 -41.77 -0.56
N LYS A 24 16.38 -42.10 0.62
CA LYS A 24 17.67 -41.58 1.11
C LYS A 24 18.81 -42.00 0.19
N SER A 25 18.79 -43.24 -0.30
CA SER A 25 19.78 -43.79 -1.20
C SER A 25 19.58 -43.42 -2.68
N LYS A 26 18.58 -42.57 -2.99
CA LYS A 26 18.23 -42.13 -4.35
C LYS A 26 18.00 -43.29 -5.33
N VAL A 27 17.43 -44.39 -4.88
CA VAL A 27 17.10 -45.53 -5.72
C VAL A 27 16.04 -45.12 -6.74
N PRO A 28 16.19 -45.40 -8.07
CA PRO A 28 15.19 -45.10 -9.07
C PRO A 28 13.86 -45.82 -8.80
N LYS A 29 12.73 -45.12 -9.06
CA LYS A 29 11.37 -45.65 -8.83
C LYS A 29 11.17 -47.00 -9.53
N ASP A 30 11.70 -47.15 -10.75
CA ASP A 30 11.55 -48.36 -11.56
C ASP A 30 12.22 -49.57 -10.89
N LYS A 31 13.37 -49.40 -10.22
CA LYS A 31 14.01 -50.46 -9.46
C LYS A 31 13.17 -50.87 -8.25
N ILE A 32 12.63 -49.92 -7.53
CA ILE A 32 11.72 -50.15 -6.41
C ILE A 32 10.47 -50.90 -6.88
N TYR A 33 9.88 -50.50 -8.00
CA TYR A 33 8.74 -51.17 -8.60
C TYR A 33 9.06 -52.66 -8.89
N GLN A 34 10.20 -52.93 -9.52
CA GLN A 34 10.60 -54.30 -9.88
C GLN A 34 10.87 -55.18 -8.64
N GLU A 35 11.45 -54.59 -7.57
CA GLU A 35 11.67 -55.33 -6.34
C GLU A 35 10.39 -55.75 -5.63
N PHE A 36 9.41 -54.81 -5.55
CA PHE A 36 8.10 -55.13 -5.01
C PHE A 36 7.35 -56.16 -5.84
N LYS A 37 7.48 -56.09 -7.16
CA LYS A 37 6.86 -57.04 -8.09
C LYS A 37 7.48 -58.45 -7.91
N LYS A 38 8.80 -58.55 -7.70
CA LYS A 38 9.48 -59.81 -7.37
C LYS A 38 9.04 -60.37 -6.03
N LYS A 39 8.66 -59.52 -5.06
CA LYS A 39 8.14 -59.95 -3.75
C LYS A 39 6.63 -60.32 -3.83
N GLY A 40 5.99 -60.23 -5.01
CA GLY A 40 4.61 -60.65 -5.23
C GLY A 40 3.56 -59.61 -4.90
N TYR A 41 3.93 -58.35 -4.72
CA TYR A 41 2.95 -57.30 -4.51
C TYR A 41 2.14 -57.00 -5.79
N PRO A 42 0.81 -56.82 -5.70
CA PRO A 42 -0.01 -56.40 -6.81
C PRO A 42 0.36 -55.01 -7.32
N ASP A 43 0.30 -54.77 -8.64
CA ASP A 43 0.72 -53.54 -9.29
C ASP A 43 0.02 -52.30 -8.68
N TYR A 44 -1.29 -52.36 -8.39
CA TYR A 44 -2.03 -51.25 -7.77
C TYR A 44 -1.51 -50.87 -6.36
N VAL A 45 -1.01 -51.84 -5.58
CA VAL A 45 -0.41 -51.58 -4.25
C VAL A 45 0.93 -50.87 -4.42
N ILE A 46 1.75 -51.34 -5.36
CA ILE A 46 3.04 -50.73 -5.64
C ILE A 46 2.88 -49.27 -6.08
N GLU A 47 1.97 -49.03 -7.04
CA GLU A 47 1.67 -47.67 -7.55
C GLU A 47 1.18 -46.77 -6.44
N TYR A 48 0.28 -47.25 -5.57
CA TYR A 48 -0.26 -46.45 -4.44
C TYR A 48 0.87 -45.98 -3.53
N TYR A 49 1.77 -46.91 -3.11
CA TYR A 49 2.85 -46.52 -2.21
C TYR A 49 3.91 -45.68 -2.89
N LEU A 50 4.24 -45.89 -4.15
CA LEU A 50 5.16 -45.06 -4.89
C LEU A 50 4.57 -43.64 -5.06
N ALA A 51 3.28 -43.52 -5.36
CA ALA A 51 2.61 -42.25 -5.41
C ALA A 51 2.61 -41.51 -4.06
N LYS A 52 2.28 -42.24 -2.98
CA LYS A 52 2.23 -41.72 -1.60
C LYS A 52 3.59 -41.19 -1.11
N TYR A 53 4.70 -41.92 -1.41
CA TYR A 53 6.01 -41.60 -0.86
C TYR A 53 6.94 -40.79 -1.79
N PHE A 54 6.78 -40.91 -3.11
CA PHE A 54 7.65 -40.24 -4.08
C PHE A 54 6.99 -39.09 -4.84
N ASN A 55 5.65 -39.04 -4.93
CA ASN A 55 4.93 -37.90 -5.54
C ASN A 55 4.57 -36.79 -4.54
N LYS A 56 5.01 -36.87 -3.27
CA LYS A 56 5.04 -35.66 -2.46
C LYS A 56 5.96 -34.67 -3.17
N LYS A 57 5.38 -33.75 -3.99
CA LYS A 57 6.05 -32.50 -4.36
C LYS A 57 6.53 -31.93 -3.01
N SER A 58 7.84 -31.98 -2.76
CA SER A 58 8.39 -31.23 -1.66
C SER A 58 8.07 -29.77 -2.01
N PHE A 59 7.05 -29.24 -1.40
CA PHE A 59 6.78 -27.82 -1.43
C PHE A 59 8.03 -27.19 -0.81
N ASN A 60 8.92 -26.67 -1.66
CA ASN A 60 10.10 -25.97 -1.21
C ASN A 60 9.63 -24.69 -0.52
N LEU A 61 9.31 -24.82 0.76
CA LEU A 61 8.85 -23.72 1.62
C LEU A 61 9.85 -22.55 1.53
N GLU A 62 11.13 -22.83 1.43
CA GLU A 62 12.19 -21.82 1.23
C GLU A 62 11.99 -21.01 -0.04
N LYS A 63 11.63 -21.61 -1.18
CA LYS A 63 11.37 -20.87 -2.42
C LYS A 63 10.14 -19.97 -2.31
N ILE A 64 9.10 -20.45 -1.61
CA ILE A 64 7.88 -19.66 -1.40
C ILE A 64 8.19 -18.46 -0.50
N ILE A 65 8.96 -18.66 0.58
CA ILE A 65 9.37 -17.57 1.48
C ILE A 65 10.18 -16.52 0.71
N VAL A 66 11.13 -16.93 -0.13
CA VAL A 66 11.94 -16.00 -0.95
C VAL A 66 11.06 -15.21 -1.91
N ILE A 67 10.07 -15.84 -2.57
CA ILE A 67 9.13 -15.16 -3.46
C ILE A 67 8.27 -14.15 -2.69
N LEU A 68 7.74 -14.52 -1.52
CA LEU A 68 6.93 -13.63 -0.68
C LEU A 68 7.73 -12.43 -0.18
N ILE A 69 8.99 -12.62 0.24
CA ILE A 69 9.88 -11.53 0.64
C ILE A 69 10.14 -10.60 -0.55
N GLY A 70 10.37 -11.13 -1.74
CA GLY A 70 10.56 -10.36 -2.97
C GLY A 70 9.35 -9.48 -3.30
N ILE A 71 8.14 -10.04 -3.23
CA ILE A 71 6.89 -9.30 -3.47
C ILE A 71 6.70 -8.20 -2.40
N ALA A 72 6.93 -8.51 -1.13
CA ALA A 72 6.84 -7.54 -0.04
C ALA A 72 7.84 -6.39 -0.20
N ALA A 73 9.07 -6.66 -0.63
CA ALA A 73 10.08 -5.64 -0.90
C ALA A 73 9.69 -4.73 -2.05
N ILE A 74 9.15 -5.26 -3.15
CA ILE A 74 8.66 -4.47 -4.29
C ILE A 74 7.48 -3.58 -3.86
N ALA A 75 6.51 -4.13 -3.12
CA ALA A 75 5.37 -3.37 -2.62
C ALA A 75 5.81 -2.24 -1.69
N PHE A 76 6.82 -2.49 -0.84
CA PHE A 76 7.40 -1.48 0.04
C PHE A 76 8.12 -0.36 -0.73
N ILE A 77 8.87 -0.70 -1.77
CA ILE A 77 9.54 0.30 -2.64
C ILE A 77 8.48 1.16 -3.34
N VAL A 78 7.44 0.56 -3.91
CA VAL A 78 6.33 1.31 -4.55
C VAL A 78 5.63 2.22 -3.55
N TYR A 79 5.39 1.75 -2.32
CA TYR A 79 4.84 2.57 -1.25
C TYR A 79 5.75 3.74 -0.88
N LEU A 80 7.07 3.53 -0.74
CA LEU A 80 8.02 4.60 -0.47
C LEU A 80 8.08 5.62 -1.62
N VAL A 81 8.14 5.18 -2.87
CA VAL A 81 8.15 6.08 -4.03
C VAL A 81 6.86 6.90 -4.11
N SER A 82 5.70 6.30 -3.86
CA SER A 82 4.42 7.02 -3.86
C SER A 82 4.27 7.99 -2.68
N SER A 83 4.86 7.67 -1.52
CA SER A 83 4.86 8.57 -0.35
C SER A 83 5.88 9.72 -0.49
N LEU A 84 7.01 9.47 -1.17
CA LEU A 84 8.02 10.47 -1.52
C LEU A 84 7.63 11.32 -2.73
N ALA A 85 6.63 10.91 -3.53
CA ALA A 85 5.97 11.77 -4.51
C ALA A 85 5.26 12.91 -3.77
N GLY A 86 6.07 13.74 -3.11
CA GLY A 86 5.68 14.95 -2.40
C GLY A 86 4.82 15.83 -3.31
N SER A 87 3.96 16.66 -2.72
CA SER A 87 3.24 17.69 -3.47
C SER A 87 4.26 18.44 -4.34
N GLN A 88 4.03 18.47 -5.65
CA GLN A 88 4.87 19.28 -6.53
C GLN A 88 4.83 20.72 -6.01
N LYS A 89 5.99 21.21 -5.56
CA LYS A 89 6.10 22.60 -5.13
C LYS A 89 6.02 23.51 -6.36
N CYS A 90 4.98 24.30 -6.43
CA CYS A 90 4.86 25.37 -7.39
C CYS A 90 5.55 26.63 -6.83
N THR A 91 6.26 27.34 -7.68
CA THR A 91 6.89 28.63 -7.36
C THR A 91 6.04 29.81 -7.82
N THR A 92 5.05 29.55 -8.68
CA THR A 92 4.15 30.58 -9.22
C THR A 92 2.68 30.23 -8.96
N THR A 93 1.85 31.25 -8.91
CA THR A 93 0.39 31.13 -8.75
C THR A 93 -0.25 30.37 -9.91
N GLU A 94 0.24 30.61 -11.13
CA GLU A 94 -0.27 29.99 -12.36
C GLU A 94 -0.01 28.48 -12.36
N CYS A 95 1.22 28.04 -11.95
CA CYS A 95 1.53 26.63 -11.78
C CYS A 95 0.57 25.96 -10.81
N PHE A 96 0.34 26.62 -9.65
CA PHE A 96 -0.54 26.08 -8.62
C PHE A 96 -1.99 26.00 -9.10
N ALA A 97 -2.49 27.06 -9.76
CA ALA A 97 -3.85 27.13 -10.27
C ALA A 97 -4.12 26.03 -11.30
N LEU A 98 -3.21 25.84 -12.26
CA LEU A 98 -3.33 24.78 -13.28
C LEU A 98 -3.41 23.38 -12.64
N LYS A 99 -2.61 23.13 -11.61
CA LYS A 99 -2.64 21.86 -10.84
C LYS A 99 -3.94 21.72 -10.05
N ALA A 100 -4.38 22.81 -9.40
CA ALA A 100 -5.62 22.85 -8.66
C ALA A 100 -6.83 22.59 -9.55
N GLU A 101 -6.93 23.21 -10.74
CA GLU A 101 -7.99 22.98 -11.71
C GLU A 101 -8.13 21.51 -12.09
N ASN A 102 -7.00 20.80 -12.20
CA ASN A 102 -6.96 19.36 -12.48
C ASN A 102 -7.14 18.47 -11.24
N CYS A 103 -7.35 19.06 -10.05
CA CYS A 103 -7.43 18.35 -8.77
C CYS A 103 -6.13 17.58 -8.42
N GLU A 104 -5.01 17.99 -9.01
CA GLU A 104 -3.70 17.40 -8.75
C GLU A 104 -3.12 17.89 -7.43
N LYS A 105 -2.22 17.09 -6.86
CA LYS A 105 -1.51 17.44 -5.62
C LYS A 105 -0.44 18.51 -5.92
N ALA A 106 -0.58 19.68 -5.34
CA ALA A 106 0.40 20.75 -5.44
C ALA A 106 0.53 21.54 -4.14
N GLY A 107 1.65 22.24 -3.98
CA GLY A 107 1.91 23.17 -2.89
C GLY A 107 2.46 24.49 -3.41
N LEU A 108 2.06 25.59 -2.79
CA LEU A 108 2.55 26.93 -3.07
C LEU A 108 2.75 27.66 -1.75
N GLU A 109 3.88 28.31 -1.60
CA GLU A 109 4.13 29.28 -0.53
C GLU A 109 4.11 30.68 -1.13
N ARG A 110 3.43 31.59 -0.47
CA ARG A 110 3.29 32.97 -0.93
C ARG A 110 3.42 33.94 0.23
N VAL A 111 4.17 35.00 0.00
CA VAL A 111 4.33 36.12 0.95
C VAL A 111 3.51 37.31 0.45
N GLU A 112 2.61 37.78 1.28
CA GLU A 112 1.72 38.93 1.00
C GLU A 112 1.75 39.88 2.19
N ASP A 113 2.12 41.11 1.97
CA ASP A 113 2.19 42.17 3.00
C ASP A 113 2.90 41.76 4.28
N GLY A 114 4.02 41.00 4.12
CA GLY A 114 4.81 40.50 5.23
C GLY A 114 4.24 39.26 5.94
N SER A 115 3.07 38.80 5.52
CA SER A 115 2.48 37.54 5.99
C SER A 115 2.80 36.38 5.02
N THR A 116 3.02 35.18 5.56
CA THR A 116 3.31 33.97 4.77
C THR A 116 2.12 33.03 4.78
N PHE A 117 1.65 32.66 3.60
CA PHE A 117 0.57 31.71 3.42
C PHE A 117 1.06 30.46 2.68
N ASN A 118 0.68 29.32 3.20
CA ASN A 118 0.91 28.02 2.57
C ASN A 118 -0.40 27.49 1.96
N TYR A 119 -0.34 27.21 0.69
CA TYR A 119 -1.45 26.63 -0.07
C TYR A 119 -1.12 25.20 -0.42
N LYS A 120 -2.06 24.27 -0.25
CA LYS A 120 -1.97 22.89 -0.69
C LYS A 120 -3.26 22.49 -1.39
N THR A 121 -3.16 21.82 -2.50
CA THR A 121 -4.30 21.19 -3.16
C THR A 121 -4.11 19.68 -3.29
N ASN A 122 -5.19 18.95 -3.16
CA ASN A 122 -5.24 17.50 -3.39
C ASN A 122 -6.72 17.09 -3.56
N ASN A 123 -7.03 16.30 -4.58
CA ASN A 123 -8.38 15.78 -4.82
C ASN A 123 -9.49 16.84 -4.77
N CYS A 124 -9.29 17.97 -5.44
CA CYS A 124 -10.23 19.10 -5.45
C CYS A 124 -10.51 19.72 -4.07
N VAL A 125 -9.57 19.61 -3.17
CA VAL A 125 -9.61 20.24 -1.85
C VAL A 125 -8.42 21.17 -1.72
N LEU A 126 -8.68 22.47 -1.55
CA LEU A 126 -7.68 23.48 -1.22
C LEU A 126 -7.57 23.61 0.30
N THR A 127 -6.36 23.58 0.81
CA THR A 127 -6.03 23.99 2.19
C THR A 127 -5.15 25.23 2.14
N LYS A 128 -5.59 26.30 2.78
CA LYS A 128 -4.83 27.56 2.97
C LYS A 128 -4.47 27.67 4.45
N THR A 129 -3.20 27.86 4.76
CA THR A 129 -2.69 28.02 6.13
C THR A 129 -1.97 29.35 6.24
N ALA A 130 -2.33 30.18 7.21
CA ALA A 130 -1.60 31.37 7.58
C ALA A 130 -0.37 30.94 8.41
N ALA A 131 0.75 30.69 7.73
CA ALA A 131 1.95 30.14 8.37
C ALA A 131 2.64 31.16 9.29
N LYS A 132 2.68 32.42 8.84
CA LYS A 132 3.19 33.55 9.62
C LYS A 132 2.35 34.79 9.28
N ILE A 133 1.96 35.54 10.30
CA ILE A 133 1.30 36.85 10.11
C ILE A 133 2.36 37.94 10.29
N SER A 134 2.22 39.02 9.50
CA SER A 134 3.14 40.16 9.49
C SER A 134 3.42 40.68 10.89
N ASP A 135 4.67 41.06 11.14
CA ASP A 135 5.08 41.64 12.41
C ASP A 135 4.49 43.04 12.67
N LEU A 136 3.92 43.62 11.63
CA LEU A 136 3.19 44.92 11.72
C LEU A 136 1.77 44.73 12.28
N GLU A 137 1.22 43.52 12.28
CA GLU A 137 -0.11 43.23 12.79
C GLU A 137 -0.15 43.14 14.30
N THR A 138 -1.29 43.43 14.89
CA THR A 138 -1.50 43.40 16.33
C THR A 138 -1.38 41.94 16.86
N SER A 139 -1.02 41.80 18.13
CA SER A 139 -0.97 40.48 18.79
C SER A 139 -2.31 39.74 18.75
N GLN A 140 -3.41 40.49 18.79
CA GLN A 140 -4.76 39.95 18.68
C GLN A 140 -4.99 39.31 17.30
N VAL A 141 -4.66 39.99 16.22
CA VAL A 141 -4.78 39.48 14.82
C VAL A 141 -3.88 38.24 14.66
N LYS A 142 -2.63 38.29 15.14
CA LYS A 142 -1.72 37.15 15.10
C LYS A 142 -2.32 35.94 15.81
N SER A 143 -2.82 36.10 17.03
CA SER A 143 -3.40 34.98 17.80
C SER A 143 -4.63 34.33 17.13
N LEU A 144 -5.39 35.11 16.38
CA LEU A 144 -6.58 34.66 15.70
C LEU A 144 -6.27 33.93 14.38
N LEU A 145 -5.20 34.30 13.66
CA LEU A 145 -4.94 33.84 12.32
C LEU A 145 -3.71 32.95 12.18
N GLU A 146 -2.61 33.22 12.90
CA GLU A 146 -1.34 32.53 12.71
C GLU A 146 -1.44 31.04 13.08
N GLY A 147 -0.89 30.19 12.23
CA GLY A 147 -0.97 28.74 12.36
C GLY A 147 -2.35 28.15 12.05
N LYS A 148 -3.36 28.98 11.76
CA LYS A 148 -4.71 28.51 11.45
C LYS A 148 -4.84 28.17 9.97
N SER A 149 -5.75 27.23 9.69
CA SER A 149 -6.01 26.77 8.31
C SER A 149 -7.49 26.86 8.00
N LEU A 150 -7.80 27.03 6.71
CA LEU A 150 -9.12 26.81 6.16
C LEU A 150 -9.03 25.81 5.00
N THR A 151 -10.14 25.12 4.75
CA THR A 151 -10.26 24.12 3.70
C THR A 151 -11.46 24.46 2.82
N CYS A 152 -11.25 24.52 1.51
CA CYS A 152 -12.29 24.81 0.52
C CYS A 152 -12.41 23.64 -0.44
N THR A 153 -13.64 23.18 -0.69
CA THR A 153 -13.93 22.12 -1.66
C THR A 153 -14.40 22.72 -2.96
N TYR A 154 -14.00 22.14 -4.08
CA TYR A 154 -14.38 22.60 -5.43
C TYR A 154 -14.51 21.41 -6.38
N GLN A 155 -14.97 21.65 -7.60
CA GLN A 155 -15.05 20.65 -8.66
C GLN A 155 -13.89 20.82 -9.64
N LYS A 156 -13.51 19.74 -10.32
CA LYS A 156 -12.50 19.79 -11.38
C LYS A 156 -12.87 20.86 -12.43
N ASN A 157 -11.89 21.58 -12.91
CA ASN A 157 -12.03 22.74 -13.83
C ASN A 157 -12.88 23.90 -13.28
N ASN A 158 -13.07 23.98 -11.96
CA ASN A 158 -13.83 25.05 -11.31
C ASN A 158 -13.10 25.54 -10.04
N PHE A 159 -11.78 25.71 -10.16
CA PHE A 159 -10.97 26.27 -9.08
C PHE A 159 -11.17 27.77 -8.99
N ASN A 160 -11.44 28.28 -7.79
CA ASN A 160 -11.65 29.73 -7.60
C ASN A 160 -10.33 30.44 -7.29
N MET A 161 -9.82 31.20 -8.25
CA MET A 161 -8.58 31.96 -8.11
C MET A 161 -8.63 33.00 -6.99
N ASN A 162 -9.82 33.50 -6.61
CA ASN A 162 -9.96 34.46 -5.52
C ASN A 162 -9.47 33.92 -4.19
N TRP A 163 -9.47 32.56 -4.00
CA TRP A 163 -8.91 31.95 -2.78
C TRP A 163 -7.40 32.13 -2.64
N LEU A 164 -6.71 32.41 -3.76
CA LEU A 164 -5.27 32.72 -3.75
C LEU A 164 -5.02 34.22 -3.58
N ASN A 165 -5.90 35.04 -4.08
CA ASN A 165 -5.66 36.49 -4.18
C ASN A 165 -6.24 37.27 -3.00
N THR A 166 -7.17 36.68 -2.26
CA THR A 166 -7.84 37.37 -1.15
C THR A 166 -8.01 36.47 0.07
N LEU A 167 -8.12 37.08 1.25
CA LEU A 167 -8.38 36.33 2.49
C LEU A 167 -9.88 36.17 2.78
N THR A 168 -10.71 37.05 2.22
CA THR A 168 -12.11 37.24 2.67
C THR A 168 -13.16 36.90 1.62
N LEU A 169 -12.79 36.84 0.33
CA LEU A 169 -13.75 36.60 -0.75
C LEU A 169 -14.00 35.09 -0.97
N SER A 170 -15.26 34.77 -1.25
CA SER A 170 -15.68 33.41 -1.64
C SER A 170 -15.43 32.34 -0.59
N LEU A 171 -15.55 32.68 0.69
CA LEU A 171 -15.36 31.74 1.82
C LEU A 171 -16.59 30.89 2.11
N ASP A 172 -17.68 31.05 1.37
CA ASP A 172 -18.92 30.26 1.53
C ASP A 172 -18.69 28.74 1.42
N LYS A 173 -17.80 28.32 0.53
CA LYS A 173 -17.41 26.91 0.31
C LYS A 173 -16.23 26.44 1.18
N CYS A 174 -15.79 27.29 2.09
CA CYS A 174 -14.64 27.03 2.94
C CYS A 174 -15.08 26.82 4.39
N GLN A 175 -14.29 26.06 5.14
CA GLN A 175 -14.48 25.82 6.57
C GLN A 175 -13.14 25.73 7.28
N GLY A 176 -13.13 25.96 8.60
CA GLY A 176 -11.95 25.81 9.45
C GLY A 176 -11.58 27.06 10.23
N PRO A 177 -10.69 26.93 11.22
CA PRO A 177 -10.39 27.96 12.21
C PRO A 177 -9.83 29.25 11.62
N LEU A 178 -9.19 29.23 10.44
CA LEU A 178 -8.77 30.47 9.78
C LEU A 178 -9.98 31.27 9.28
N LYS A 179 -11.01 30.61 8.74
CA LYS A 179 -12.26 31.28 8.37
C LYS A 179 -12.93 31.91 9.58
N ASP A 180 -13.03 31.15 10.69
CA ASP A 180 -13.68 31.64 11.91
C ASP A 180 -12.95 32.87 12.49
N GLY A 181 -11.60 32.85 12.49
CA GLY A 181 -10.77 33.98 12.88
C GLY A 181 -11.01 35.21 12.00
N LEU A 182 -11.09 35.04 10.65
CA LEU A 182 -11.38 36.13 9.73
C LEU A 182 -12.79 36.74 9.94
N MET A 183 -13.78 35.86 10.13
CA MET A 183 -15.15 36.31 10.39
C MET A 183 -15.26 37.10 11.71
N ASN A 184 -14.51 36.66 12.76
CA ASN A 184 -14.46 37.41 14.03
C ASN A 184 -13.81 38.79 13.89
N LEU A 185 -12.85 38.99 12.98
CA LEU A 185 -12.23 40.28 12.70
C LEU A 185 -13.11 41.20 11.87
N LEU A 186 -14.02 40.64 11.09
CA LEU A 186 -14.93 41.38 10.23
C LEU A 186 -16.29 41.70 10.88
N SER A 187 -16.58 41.05 12.00
CA SER A 187 -17.79 41.30 12.78
C SER A 187 -17.55 42.56 13.64
N PRO A 188 -18.37 43.58 13.52
CA PRO A 188 -18.26 44.80 14.31
C PRO A 188 -18.53 44.58 15.80
#